data_0273c66784e2319f153c54b1bcf96ae6
#
_entry.id   0273c66784e2319f153c54b1bcf96ae6
#
_cell.length_a   1.000
_cell.length_b   1.000
_cell.length_c   1.000
_cell.angle_alpha   90.00
_cell.angle_beta   90.00
_cell.angle_gamma   90.00
#
_symmetry.space_group_name_H-M   'P 1'
#
loop_
_entity.id
_entity.type
_entity.pdbx_description
1 polymer ?
#
loop_
_entity_poly.entity_id
_entity_poly.type
_entity_poly.pdbx_seq_one_letter_code
_entity_poly.pdbx_strand_id
1 'polypeptide(L)'
;CAACVKHFAADDVLERINVQGVENLIDFCKNNGRRLIQISTVSVAGEGSDGVPPMSRVFCENDLYIGQNITNEYIRTKFLAERAVLEAVSEGLDGKVVRVGNLMSRNSDGEFQINFITNGFLRSLRGYAAVGKFPMGGMHEVAEFSPIDSTALAVLRLAQTDRRFTVFHACNSHHIYMADLIYAMRSYGFRIDIVRDEEFEAAVKEFAKTGQDSD
;
A
#
# COMPACT_ATOMS: atom_id res chain seq x y z
N CYS A 1 16.14 -1.56 1.84
CA CYS A 1 14.76 -1.13 2.10
C CYS A 1 14.41 -1.42 3.54
N ALA A 2 14.25 -0.40 4.36
CA ALA A 2 13.86 -0.53 5.76
C ALA A 2 12.71 0.42 6.04
N ALA A 3 11.56 -0.12 6.42
CA ALA A 3 10.42 0.65 6.86
C ALA A 3 9.57 -0.21 7.81
N CYS A 4 8.90 0.42 8.76
CA CYS A 4 7.85 -0.23 9.52
C CYS A 4 6.56 -0.14 8.71
N VAL A 5 6.01 -1.30 8.32
CA VAL A 5 4.78 -1.41 7.52
C VAL A 5 3.58 -1.88 8.34
N LYS A 6 3.68 -1.84 9.66
CA LYS A 6 2.61 -2.24 10.56
C LYS A 6 1.60 -1.09 10.69
N HIS A 7 0.42 -1.25 10.14
CA HIS A 7 -0.65 -0.23 10.19
C HIS A 7 -1.13 0.11 11.62
N PHE A 8 -0.86 -0.74 12.60
CA PHE A 8 -1.28 -0.61 14.01
C PHE A 8 -0.08 -0.67 14.97
N ALA A 9 1.11 -0.21 14.55
CA ALA A 9 2.24 -0.04 15.45
C ALA A 9 2.01 1.17 16.38
N ALA A 10 2.72 1.21 17.52
CA ALA A 10 2.74 2.40 18.34
C ALA A 10 3.31 3.59 17.55
N ASP A 11 2.72 4.77 17.72
CA ASP A 11 2.95 5.95 16.87
C ASP A 11 4.42 6.36 16.80
N ASP A 12 5.13 6.32 17.93
CA ASP A 12 6.55 6.67 18.03
C ASP A 12 7.46 5.74 17.21
N VAL A 13 7.09 4.46 17.07
CA VAL A 13 7.87 3.47 16.31
C VAL A 13 7.80 3.76 14.80
N LEU A 14 6.61 4.08 14.31
CA LEU A 14 6.42 4.42 12.90
C LEU A 14 7.18 5.69 12.53
N GLU A 15 7.05 6.74 13.32
CA GLU A 15 7.72 8.02 13.08
C GLU A 15 9.24 7.88 13.15
N ARG A 16 9.76 7.22 14.20
CA ARG A 16 11.19 7.01 14.36
C ARG A 16 11.82 6.19 13.22
N ILE A 17 11.12 5.16 12.72
CA ILE A 17 11.67 4.32 11.64
C ILE A 17 11.45 4.95 10.29
N ASN A 18 10.23 5.41 10.00
CA ASN A 18 9.84 5.82 8.65
C ASN A 18 10.22 7.28 8.34
N VAL A 19 10.29 8.16 9.34
CA VAL A 19 10.63 9.58 9.13
C VAL A 19 12.07 9.82 9.56
N GLN A 20 12.41 9.67 10.83
CA GLN A 20 13.74 9.95 11.34
C GLN A 20 14.82 9.05 10.70
N GLY A 21 14.48 7.78 10.41
CA GLY A 21 15.36 6.88 9.67
C GLY A 21 15.67 7.39 8.25
N VAL A 22 14.69 8.02 7.58
CA VAL A 22 14.88 8.63 6.25
C VAL A 22 15.68 9.92 6.36
N GLU A 23 15.47 10.75 7.36
CA GLU A 23 16.29 11.95 7.62
C GLU A 23 17.76 11.60 7.82
N ASN A 24 18.06 10.56 8.60
CA ASN A 24 19.42 10.05 8.76
C ASN A 24 20.05 9.59 7.44
N LEU A 25 19.25 8.96 6.56
CA LEU A 25 19.72 8.55 5.23
C LEU A 25 19.94 9.75 4.30
N ILE A 26 19.11 10.79 4.39
CA ILE A 26 19.31 12.06 3.66
C ILE A 26 20.65 12.66 4.04
N ASP A 27 20.94 12.80 5.33
CA ASP A 27 22.20 13.33 5.84
C ASP A 27 23.40 12.50 5.37
N PHE A 28 23.28 11.17 5.49
CA PHE A 28 24.33 10.27 4.99
C PHE A 28 24.58 10.47 3.48
N CYS A 29 23.53 10.54 2.68
CA CYS A 29 23.64 10.67 1.23
C CYS A 29 24.22 12.04 0.83
N LYS A 30 23.81 13.13 1.49
CA LYS A 30 24.36 14.48 1.29
C LYS A 30 25.86 14.51 1.60
N ASN A 31 26.25 14.02 2.77
CA ASN A 31 27.63 14.04 3.24
C ASN A 31 28.59 13.16 2.41
N ASN A 32 28.09 12.14 1.74
CA ASN A 32 28.88 11.18 0.99
C ASN A 32 28.65 11.25 -0.54
N GLY A 33 27.88 12.21 -1.04
CA GLY A 33 27.58 12.36 -2.47
C GLY A 33 26.91 11.12 -3.07
N ARG A 34 25.95 10.52 -2.33
CA ARG A 34 25.25 9.30 -2.75
C ARG A 34 23.82 9.60 -3.18
N ARG A 35 23.34 8.84 -4.17
CA ARG A 35 21.93 8.87 -4.58
C ARG A 35 21.08 8.18 -3.54
N LEU A 36 19.95 8.81 -3.15
CA LEU A 36 18.92 8.23 -2.29
C LEU A 36 17.75 7.76 -3.14
N ILE A 37 17.33 6.51 -2.95
CA ILE A 37 16.09 5.98 -3.53
C ILE A 37 15.10 5.70 -2.39
N GLN A 38 14.09 6.53 -2.27
CA GLN A 38 13.00 6.38 -1.29
C GLN A 38 11.89 5.54 -1.90
N ILE A 39 11.64 4.36 -1.33
CA ILE A 39 10.44 3.58 -1.66
C ILE A 39 9.27 4.13 -0.86
N SER A 40 8.35 4.76 -1.56
CA SER A 40 7.09 5.29 -1.04
C SER A 40 5.92 4.38 -1.43
N THR A 41 4.70 4.86 -1.32
CA THR A 41 3.48 4.13 -1.66
C THR A 41 2.52 5.03 -2.44
N VAL A 42 1.76 4.48 -3.38
CA VAL A 42 0.67 5.21 -4.03
C VAL A 42 -0.41 5.65 -3.03
N SER A 43 -0.48 5.01 -1.87
CA SER A 43 -1.43 5.36 -0.80
C SER A 43 -1.20 6.75 -0.20
N VAL A 44 -0.07 7.43 -0.47
CA VAL A 44 0.11 8.85 -0.08
C VAL A 44 -0.89 9.78 -0.78
N ALA A 45 -1.55 9.31 -1.84
CA ALA A 45 -2.70 9.97 -2.44
C ALA A 45 -3.86 10.18 -1.44
N GLY A 46 -3.86 9.41 -0.34
CA GLY A 46 -4.85 9.54 0.73
C GLY A 46 -6.26 9.18 0.31
N GLU A 47 -7.19 9.58 1.14
CA GLU A 47 -8.63 9.46 0.90
C GLU A 47 -9.20 10.84 0.51
N GLY A 48 -10.40 10.86 -0.09
CA GLY A 48 -11.10 12.11 -0.34
C GLY A 48 -11.34 12.88 0.96
N SER A 49 -11.35 14.21 0.91
CA SER A 49 -11.71 15.03 2.07
C SER A 49 -13.19 14.87 2.41
N ASP A 50 -13.52 14.80 3.71
CA ASP A 50 -14.90 14.70 4.18
C ASP A 50 -15.77 15.80 3.59
N GLY A 51 -16.91 15.43 3.01
CA GLY A 51 -17.89 16.35 2.44
C GLY A 51 -17.59 16.87 1.03
N VAL A 52 -16.49 16.44 0.42
CA VAL A 52 -16.19 16.71 -1.00
C VAL A 52 -16.48 15.43 -1.81
N PRO A 53 -17.14 15.52 -2.97
CA PRO A 53 -17.27 14.37 -3.88
C PRO A 53 -15.90 13.71 -4.11
N PRO A 54 -15.84 12.39 -4.37
CA PRO A 54 -14.58 11.71 -4.61
C PRO A 54 -13.79 12.53 -5.64
N MET A 55 -12.55 12.84 -5.31
CA MET A 55 -11.74 13.73 -6.13
C MET A 55 -11.71 13.21 -7.56
N SER A 56 -12.25 13.98 -8.46
CA SER A 56 -12.17 13.70 -9.90
C SER A 56 -10.75 13.88 -10.46
N ARG A 57 -9.81 14.28 -9.59
CA ARG A 57 -8.43 14.56 -9.95
C ARG A 57 -7.56 13.29 -9.80
N VAL A 58 -6.85 12.97 -10.86
CA VAL A 58 -5.82 11.93 -10.83
C VAL A 58 -4.63 12.45 -10.02
N PHE A 59 -4.17 11.67 -9.05
CA PHE A 59 -2.96 11.95 -8.29
C PHE A 59 -1.73 11.58 -9.12
N CYS A 60 -0.96 12.57 -9.52
CA CYS A 60 0.18 12.42 -10.43
C CYS A 60 1.51 12.48 -9.68
N GLU A 61 2.61 12.21 -10.38
CA GLU A 61 3.97 12.29 -9.83
C GLU A 61 4.33 13.69 -9.33
N ASN A 62 3.77 14.73 -9.92
CA ASN A 62 3.99 16.12 -9.49
C ASN A 62 3.17 16.53 -8.26
N ASP A 63 2.27 15.69 -7.82
CA ASP A 63 1.42 15.97 -6.66
C ASP A 63 2.06 15.37 -5.40
N LEU A 64 2.00 16.11 -4.29
CA LEU A 64 2.31 15.59 -2.95
C LEU A 64 1.13 15.85 -2.02
N TYR A 65 0.74 17.11 -1.84
CA TYR A 65 -0.43 17.49 -1.06
C TYR A 65 -1.41 18.26 -1.94
N ILE A 66 -2.61 17.70 -2.11
CA ILE A 66 -3.69 18.26 -2.92
C ILE A 66 -4.99 18.43 -2.11
N GLY A 67 -4.89 18.38 -0.76
CA GLY A 67 -6.04 18.46 0.14
C GLY A 67 -6.61 17.09 0.53
N GLN A 68 -5.91 16.00 0.26
CA GLN A 68 -6.32 14.65 0.64
C GLN A 68 -6.26 14.44 2.15
N ASN A 69 -7.18 13.63 2.68
CA ASN A 69 -7.14 13.14 4.05
C ASN A 69 -6.13 11.99 4.18
N ILE A 70 -5.28 12.08 5.19
CA ILE A 70 -4.33 11.03 5.56
C ILE A 70 -4.63 10.65 7.01
N THR A 71 -5.56 9.72 7.19
CA THR A 71 -6.03 9.26 8.51
C THR A 71 -5.19 8.12 9.06
N ASN A 72 -4.55 7.35 8.18
CA ASN A 72 -3.72 6.20 8.55
C ASN A 72 -2.30 6.64 8.91
N GLU A 73 -1.82 6.27 10.10
CA GLU A 73 -0.51 6.68 10.63
C GLU A 73 0.66 6.16 9.77
N TYR A 74 0.58 4.94 9.23
CA TYR A 74 1.59 4.45 8.30
C TYR A 74 1.68 5.34 7.06
N ILE A 75 0.54 5.70 6.46
CA ILE A 75 0.49 6.57 5.28
C ILE A 75 1.02 7.96 5.62
N ARG A 76 0.67 8.49 6.81
CA ARG A 76 1.18 9.77 7.30
C ARG A 76 2.70 9.79 7.37
N THR A 77 3.30 8.76 7.97
CA THR A 77 4.76 8.68 8.09
C THR A 77 5.46 8.49 6.74
N LYS A 78 4.86 7.78 5.80
CA LYS A 78 5.36 7.68 4.41
C LYS A 78 5.29 9.01 3.68
N PHE A 79 4.19 9.76 3.85
CA PHE A 79 4.03 11.10 3.31
C PHE A 79 5.09 12.08 3.86
N LEU A 80 5.32 12.07 5.19
CA LEU A 80 6.34 12.92 5.81
C LEU A 80 7.76 12.58 5.33
N ALA A 81 8.08 11.29 5.23
CA ALA A 81 9.36 10.84 4.69
C ALA A 81 9.57 11.27 3.24
N GLU A 82 8.54 11.17 2.41
CA GLU A 82 8.57 11.62 1.03
C GLU A 82 8.80 13.14 0.94
N ARG A 83 8.08 13.92 1.76
CA ARG A 83 8.28 15.36 1.85
C ARG A 83 9.71 15.72 2.21
N ALA A 84 10.30 15.09 3.22
CA ALA A 84 11.69 15.33 3.62
C ALA A 84 12.69 15.04 2.48
N VAL A 85 12.47 13.96 1.72
CA VAL A 85 13.31 13.66 0.54
C VAL A 85 13.16 14.73 -0.54
N LEU A 86 11.95 15.18 -0.85
CA LEU A 86 11.71 16.21 -1.87
C LEU A 86 12.28 17.57 -1.46
N GLU A 87 12.19 17.94 -0.19
CA GLU A 87 12.86 19.13 0.38
C GLU A 87 14.38 19.03 0.19
N ALA A 88 14.99 17.89 0.53
CA ALA A 88 16.41 17.66 0.34
C ALA A 88 16.83 17.65 -1.14
N VAL A 89 15.99 17.18 -2.05
CA VAL A 89 16.24 17.23 -3.49
C VAL A 89 16.23 18.68 -3.99
N SER A 90 15.34 19.53 -3.50
CA SER A 90 15.32 20.97 -3.83
C SER A 90 16.61 21.70 -3.38
N GLU A 91 17.28 21.17 -2.35
CA GLU A 91 18.56 21.64 -1.83
C GLU A 91 19.79 20.98 -2.50
N GLY A 92 19.57 20.12 -3.49
CA GLY A 92 20.63 19.54 -4.33
C GLY A 92 20.96 18.07 -4.07
N LEU A 93 20.22 17.35 -3.21
CA LEU A 93 20.35 15.89 -3.07
C LEU A 93 20.01 15.21 -4.40
N ASP A 94 20.81 14.24 -4.82
CA ASP A 94 20.42 13.32 -5.89
C ASP A 94 19.49 12.25 -5.32
N GLY A 95 18.19 12.57 -5.26
CA GLY A 95 17.16 11.75 -4.66
C GLY A 95 16.05 11.36 -5.64
N LYS A 96 15.46 10.20 -5.40
CA LYS A 96 14.30 9.71 -6.12
C LYS A 96 13.26 9.15 -5.16
N VAL A 97 12.00 9.38 -5.45
CA VAL A 97 10.85 8.80 -4.76
C VAL A 97 10.14 7.86 -5.74
N VAL A 98 9.98 6.61 -5.35
CA VAL A 98 9.24 5.61 -6.12
C VAL A 98 8.03 5.17 -5.31
N ARG A 99 6.84 5.61 -5.70
CA ARG A 99 5.56 5.23 -5.11
C ARG A 99 5.15 3.89 -5.69
N VAL A 100 5.25 2.84 -4.89
CA VAL A 100 4.85 1.48 -5.28
C VAL A 100 3.40 1.22 -4.94
N GLY A 101 2.77 0.33 -5.69
CA GLY A 101 1.42 -0.15 -5.43
C GLY A 101 1.37 -1.21 -4.32
N ASN A 102 0.26 -1.94 -4.25
CA ASN A 102 0.10 -3.05 -3.32
C ASN A 102 0.93 -4.25 -3.79
N LEU A 103 2.08 -4.44 -3.14
CA LEU A 103 3.01 -5.50 -3.49
C LEU A 103 2.42 -6.87 -3.19
N MET A 104 2.35 -7.71 -4.22
CA MET A 104 1.74 -9.03 -4.17
C MET A 104 2.73 -10.10 -4.68
N SER A 105 2.24 -11.30 -4.89
CA SER A 105 3.00 -12.45 -5.40
C SER A 105 3.87 -12.10 -6.60
N ARG A 106 4.94 -12.87 -6.79
CA ARG A 106 5.76 -12.77 -8.00
C ARG A 106 4.94 -13.17 -9.23
N ASN A 107 5.08 -12.43 -10.31
CA ASN A 107 4.43 -12.75 -11.58
C ASN A 107 5.02 -14.02 -12.21
N SER A 108 6.30 -14.33 -11.92
CA SER A 108 7.02 -15.44 -12.51
C SER A 108 6.55 -16.82 -12.05
N ASP A 109 6.10 -16.97 -10.80
CA ASP A 109 5.77 -18.27 -10.19
C ASP A 109 4.62 -18.23 -9.17
N GLY A 110 4.07 -17.05 -8.91
CA GLY A 110 2.97 -16.87 -7.96
C GLY A 110 3.37 -16.92 -6.50
N GLU A 111 4.65 -17.13 -6.16
CA GLU A 111 5.06 -17.18 -4.76
C GLU A 111 4.92 -15.83 -4.06
N PHE A 112 4.50 -15.88 -2.80
CA PHE A 112 4.33 -14.72 -1.94
C PHE A 112 5.43 -14.66 -0.86
N GLN A 113 5.50 -13.53 -0.15
CA GLN A 113 6.46 -13.33 0.94
C GLN A 113 6.30 -14.38 2.06
N ILE A 114 7.39 -14.75 2.72
CA ILE A 114 7.41 -15.79 3.77
C ILE A 114 6.46 -15.45 4.95
N ASN A 115 6.36 -14.17 5.31
CA ASN A 115 5.50 -13.69 6.40
C ASN A 115 4.09 -13.29 5.93
N PHE A 116 3.53 -13.99 4.97
CA PHE A 116 2.21 -13.71 4.38
C PHE A 116 1.08 -13.68 5.42
N ILE A 117 1.20 -14.41 6.52
CA ILE A 117 0.21 -14.46 7.61
C ILE A 117 -0.07 -13.06 8.19
N THR A 118 0.94 -12.18 8.25
CA THR A 118 0.80 -10.83 8.77
C THR A 118 0.40 -9.79 7.72
N ASN A 119 0.25 -10.19 6.45
CA ASN A 119 -0.20 -9.29 5.40
C ASN A 119 -1.68 -8.97 5.57
N GLY A 120 -2.02 -7.67 5.68
CA GLY A 120 -3.38 -7.21 5.97
C GLY A 120 -4.40 -7.64 4.92
N PHE A 121 -4.05 -7.56 3.63
CA PHE A 121 -4.95 -7.94 2.55
C PHE A 121 -5.24 -9.46 2.55
N LEU A 122 -4.20 -10.29 2.68
CA LEU A 122 -4.39 -11.74 2.76
C LEU A 122 -5.15 -12.17 4.02
N ARG A 123 -4.99 -11.45 5.14
CA ARG A 123 -5.83 -11.67 6.34
C ARG A 123 -7.29 -11.40 6.05
N SER A 124 -7.62 -10.33 5.32
CA SER A 124 -9.00 -10.04 4.92
C SER A 124 -9.57 -11.16 4.05
N LEU A 125 -8.81 -11.66 3.05
CA LEU A 125 -9.25 -12.78 2.21
C LEU A 125 -9.47 -14.08 3.02
N ARG A 126 -8.59 -14.38 3.96
CA ARG A 126 -8.76 -15.52 4.89
C ARG A 126 -9.99 -15.32 5.76
N GLY A 127 -10.24 -14.09 6.22
CA GLY A 127 -11.44 -13.74 6.97
C GLY A 127 -12.72 -14.03 6.17
N TYR A 128 -12.80 -13.60 4.92
CA TYR A 128 -13.93 -13.91 4.05
C TYR A 128 -14.11 -15.43 3.85
N ALA A 129 -13.02 -16.16 3.66
CA ALA A 129 -13.06 -17.61 3.52
C ALA A 129 -13.51 -18.30 4.83
N ALA A 130 -13.07 -17.82 6.00
CA ALA A 130 -13.42 -18.37 7.31
C ALA A 130 -14.87 -18.08 7.69
N VAL A 131 -15.34 -16.86 7.44
CA VAL A 131 -16.76 -16.49 7.64
C VAL A 131 -17.66 -17.14 6.58
N GLY A 132 -17.10 -17.50 5.42
CA GLY A 132 -17.85 -18.07 4.30
C GLY A 132 -18.74 -17.08 3.57
N LYS A 133 -18.55 -15.78 3.78
CA LYS A 133 -19.40 -14.71 3.21
C LYS A 133 -18.58 -13.51 2.75
N PHE A 134 -19.10 -12.80 1.74
CA PHE A 134 -18.57 -11.53 1.24
C PHE A 134 -19.71 -10.52 1.05
N PRO A 135 -19.56 -9.24 1.45
CA PRO A 135 -20.61 -8.24 1.34
C PRO A 135 -20.82 -7.79 -0.12
N MET A 136 -22.09 -7.67 -0.51
CA MET A 136 -22.44 -7.26 -1.88
C MET A 136 -21.93 -5.86 -2.22
N GLY A 137 -21.92 -4.94 -1.25
CA GLY A 137 -21.40 -3.58 -1.42
C GLY A 137 -19.93 -3.55 -1.81
N GLY A 138 -19.13 -4.52 -1.33
CA GLY A 138 -17.70 -4.62 -1.64
C GLY A 138 -17.38 -5.17 -3.05
N MET A 139 -18.36 -5.68 -3.79
CA MET A 139 -18.11 -6.34 -5.10
C MET A 139 -17.49 -5.42 -6.16
N HIS A 140 -17.80 -4.13 -6.08
CA HIS A 140 -17.31 -3.12 -7.02
C HIS A 140 -16.03 -2.40 -6.53
N GLU A 141 -15.51 -2.76 -5.37
CA GLU A 141 -14.24 -2.24 -4.90
C GLU A 141 -13.11 -2.70 -5.82
N VAL A 142 -12.20 -1.78 -6.08
CA VAL A 142 -11.05 -2.02 -6.96
C VAL A 142 -9.85 -2.45 -6.12
N ALA A 143 -9.25 -3.56 -6.50
CA ALA A 143 -7.99 -4.03 -5.94
C ALA A 143 -6.85 -3.79 -6.95
N GLU A 144 -5.80 -3.13 -6.52
CA GLU A 144 -4.56 -2.97 -7.27
C GLU A 144 -3.54 -3.99 -6.77
N PHE A 145 -2.97 -4.78 -7.67
CA PHE A 145 -1.95 -5.77 -7.37
C PHE A 145 -0.71 -5.52 -8.23
N SER A 146 0.37 -5.13 -7.57
CA SER A 146 1.67 -4.95 -8.20
C SER A 146 2.56 -6.16 -7.90
N PRO A 147 2.89 -7.00 -8.91
CA PRO A 147 3.80 -8.12 -8.71
C PRO A 147 5.16 -7.65 -8.22
N ILE A 148 5.67 -8.27 -7.15
CA ILE A 148 6.88 -7.78 -6.47
C ILE A 148 8.13 -7.83 -7.36
N ASP A 149 8.29 -8.85 -8.17
CA ASP A 149 9.42 -9.02 -9.09
C ASP A 149 9.43 -7.96 -10.20
N SER A 150 8.28 -7.71 -10.82
CA SER A 150 8.10 -6.66 -11.82
C SER A 150 8.33 -5.27 -11.22
N THR A 151 7.78 -5.02 -10.03
CA THR A 151 7.96 -3.74 -9.32
C THR A 151 9.42 -3.53 -8.91
N ALA A 152 10.11 -4.57 -8.43
CA ALA A 152 11.53 -4.48 -8.09
C ALA A 152 12.38 -4.13 -9.32
N LEU A 153 12.11 -4.75 -10.46
CA LEU A 153 12.79 -4.43 -11.72
C LEU A 153 12.51 -2.98 -12.17
N ALA A 154 11.27 -2.51 -12.03
CA ALA A 154 10.91 -1.12 -12.32
C ALA A 154 11.70 -0.15 -11.43
N VAL A 155 11.75 -0.40 -10.10
CA VAL A 155 12.52 0.42 -9.16
C VAL A 155 13.99 0.50 -9.57
N LEU A 156 14.62 -0.63 -9.92
CA LEU A 156 16.03 -0.64 -10.36
C LEU A 156 16.25 0.18 -11.64
N ARG A 157 15.34 0.12 -12.61
CA ARG A 157 15.41 0.92 -13.84
C ARG A 157 15.18 2.41 -13.55
N LEU A 158 14.19 2.74 -12.75
CA LEU A 158 13.88 4.12 -12.36
C LEU A 158 15.02 4.76 -11.55
N ALA A 159 15.70 3.97 -10.73
CA ALA A 159 16.87 4.41 -9.98
C ALA A 159 18.02 4.89 -10.87
N GLN A 160 18.10 4.43 -12.13
CA GLN A 160 19.14 4.79 -13.09
C GLN A 160 18.77 5.98 -13.98
N THR A 161 17.56 6.51 -13.89
CA THR A 161 17.10 7.65 -14.69
C THR A 161 17.88 8.93 -14.36
N ASP A 162 17.83 9.90 -15.26
CA ASP A 162 18.44 11.22 -15.05
C ASP A 162 17.94 11.86 -13.73
N ARG A 163 18.84 12.61 -13.04
CA ARG A 163 18.53 13.21 -11.74
C ARG A 163 17.36 14.22 -11.79
N ARG A 164 17.08 14.81 -12.96
CA ARG A 164 15.94 15.72 -13.14
C ARG A 164 14.57 15.07 -12.92
N PHE A 165 14.48 13.75 -13.07
CA PHE A 165 13.26 12.99 -12.80
C PHE A 165 13.30 12.46 -11.37
N THR A 166 12.42 12.96 -10.51
CA THR A 166 12.49 12.72 -9.07
C THR A 166 11.43 11.75 -8.57
N VAL A 167 10.18 11.90 -9.00
CA VAL A 167 9.05 11.10 -8.49
C VAL A 167 8.52 10.18 -9.58
N PHE A 168 8.16 8.97 -9.19
CA PHE A 168 7.63 7.95 -10.10
C PHE A 168 6.52 7.15 -9.41
N HIS A 169 5.51 6.75 -10.19
CA HIS A 169 4.57 5.72 -9.82
C HIS A 169 5.02 4.38 -10.42
N ALA A 170 5.28 3.39 -9.56
CA ALA A 170 5.64 2.02 -9.95
C ALA A 170 4.58 1.06 -9.44
N CYS A 171 3.40 1.14 -10.03
CA CYS A 171 2.23 0.34 -9.70
C CYS A 171 1.63 -0.28 -10.97
N ASN A 172 0.80 -1.29 -10.79
CA ASN A 172 0.08 -1.92 -11.89
C ASN A 172 -1.06 -1.00 -12.33
N SER A 173 -1.15 -0.72 -13.63
CA SER A 173 -2.26 0.04 -14.21
C SER A 173 -3.52 -0.80 -14.44
N HIS A 174 -3.41 -2.13 -14.35
CA HIS A 174 -4.55 -3.04 -14.48
C HIS A 174 -5.12 -3.31 -13.09
N HIS A 175 -6.34 -2.86 -12.90
CA HIS A 175 -7.08 -3.09 -11.67
C HIS A 175 -8.02 -4.28 -11.87
N ILE A 176 -8.28 -5.01 -10.80
CA ILE A 176 -9.32 -6.03 -10.74
C ILE A 176 -10.38 -5.61 -9.74
N TYR A 177 -11.61 -6.08 -9.93
CA TYR A 177 -12.65 -5.90 -8.93
C TYR A 177 -12.56 -7.00 -7.87
N MET A 178 -12.98 -6.69 -6.65
CA MET A 178 -13.10 -7.71 -5.60
C MET A 178 -14.04 -8.84 -6.02
N ALA A 179 -15.03 -8.55 -6.85
CA ALA A 179 -15.86 -9.56 -7.50
C ALA A 179 -15.04 -10.64 -8.20
N ASP A 180 -14.08 -10.23 -9.06
CA ASP A 180 -13.26 -11.16 -9.83
C ASP A 180 -12.43 -12.05 -8.92
N LEU A 181 -11.89 -11.47 -7.83
CA LEU A 181 -11.12 -12.21 -6.84
C LEU A 181 -11.97 -13.22 -6.07
N ILE A 182 -13.17 -12.84 -5.64
CA ILE A 182 -14.09 -13.75 -4.95
C ILE A 182 -14.53 -14.89 -5.88
N TYR A 183 -14.83 -14.61 -7.14
CA TYR A 183 -15.13 -15.65 -8.12
C TYR A 183 -13.95 -16.58 -8.38
N ALA A 184 -12.73 -16.04 -8.46
CA ALA A 184 -11.51 -16.84 -8.56
C ALA A 184 -11.36 -17.76 -7.32
N MET A 185 -11.49 -17.24 -6.11
CA MET A 185 -11.45 -18.04 -4.88
C MET A 185 -12.49 -19.17 -4.89
N ARG A 186 -13.71 -18.89 -5.32
CA ARG A 186 -14.77 -19.91 -5.46
C ARG A 186 -14.40 -21.00 -6.47
N SER A 187 -13.75 -20.65 -7.58
CA SER A 187 -13.30 -21.62 -8.59
C SER A 187 -12.19 -22.56 -8.06
N TYR A 188 -11.43 -22.09 -7.06
CA TYR A 188 -10.45 -22.91 -6.32
C TYR A 188 -11.04 -23.67 -5.13
N GLY A 189 -12.37 -23.67 -4.96
CA GLY A 189 -13.07 -24.49 -3.97
C GLY A 189 -13.39 -23.78 -2.64
N PHE A 190 -13.08 -22.50 -2.50
CA PHE A 190 -13.52 -21.73 -1.33
C PHE A 190 -15.03 -21.54 -1.36
N ARG A 191 -15.68 -21.78 -0.23
CA ARG A 191 -17.13 -21.56 -0.07
C ARG A 191 -17.35 -20.17 0.48
N ILE A 192 -17.67 -19.21 -0.38
CA ILE A 192 -17.92 -17.81 -0.04
C ILE A 192 -19.23 -17.39 -0.70
N ASP A 193 -20.26 -17.13 0.07
CA ASP A 193 -21.54 -16.62 -0.42
C ASP A 193 -21.53 -15.10 -0.48
N ILE A 194 -22.02 -14.54 -1.57
CA ILE A 194 -22.21 -13.08 -1.70
C ILE A 194 -23.56 -12.76 -1.07
N VAL A 195 -23.53 -11.94 -0.04
CA VAL A 195 -24.70 -11.65 0.80
C VAL A 195 -24.89 -10.13 0.94
N ARG A 196 -26.05 -9.70 1.45
CA ARG A 196 -26.26 -8.29 1.78
C ARG A 196 -25.32 -7.85 2.91
N ASP A 197 -24.99 -6.58 2.96
CA ASP A 197 -23.99 -6.04 3.89
C ASP A 197 -24.38 -6.28 5.35
N GLU A 198 -25.68 -6.13 5.69
CA GLU A 198 -26.17 -6.38 7.05
C GLU A 198 -26.05 -7.87 7.45
N GLU A 199 -26.24 -8.78 6.50
CA GLU A 199 -26.06 -10.22 6.72
C GLU A 199 -24.60 -10.57 6.93
N PHE A 200 -23.70 -9.93 6.18
CA PHE A 200 -22.25 -10.08 6.36
C PHE A 200 -21.81 -9.59 7.74
N GLU A 201 -22.25 -8.38 8.15
CA GLU A 201 -21.94 -7.85 9.49
C GLU A 201 -22.41 -8.78 10.62
N ALA A 202 -23.62 -9.32 10.49
CA ALA A 202 -24.15 -10.26 11.47
C ALA A 202 -23.30 -11.54 11.54
N ALA A 203 -22.87 -12.06 10.40
CA ALA A 203 -22.02 -13.24 10.34
C ALA A 203 -20.62 -12.99 10.95
N VAL A 204 -20.00 -11.84 10.70
CA VAL A 204 -18.73 -11.47 11.32
C VAL A 204 -18.87 -11.36 12.84
N LYS A 205 -19.93 -10.72 13.34
CA LYS A 205 -20.19 -10.62 14.79
C LYS A 205 -20.40 -12.00 15.44
N GLU A 206 -21.05 -12.93 14.76
CA GLU A 206 -21.23 -14.28 15.24
C GLU A 206 -19.93 -15.07 15.23
N PHE A 207 -19.16 -14.98 14.13
CA PHE A 207 -17.84 -15.60 14.01
C PHE A 207 -16.90 -15.16 15.14
N ALA A 208 -16.85 -13.86 15.44
CA ALA A 208 -16.04 -13.32 16.53
C ALA A 208 -16.40 -13.89 17.91
N LYS A 209 -17.68 -14.22 18.16
CA LYS A 209 -18.09 -14.84 19.43
C LYS A 209 -17.65 -16.31 19.57
N THR A 210 -17.43 -17.01 18.46
CA THR A 210 -17.02 -18.42 18.51
C THR A 210 -15.58 -18.63 18.91
N GLY A 211 -14.79 -17.55 19.06
CA GLY A 211 -13.39 -17.59 19.48
C GLY A 211 -12.47 -18.32 18.48
N GLN A 212 -12.95 -18.60 17.29
CA GLN A 212 -12.12 -19.11 16.19
C GLN A 212 -11.33 -17.94 15.58
N ASP A 213 -10.42 -17.37 16.38
CA ASP A 213 -9.34 -16.59 15.80
C ASP A 213 -8.53 -17.54 14.93
N SER A 214 -8.61 -17.33 13.65
CA SER A 214 -7.77 -18.04 12.70
C SER A 214 -6.35 -17.50 12.85
N ASP A 215 -5.51 -18.20 13.64
CA ASP A 215 -4.05 -18.09 13.54
C ASP A 215 -3.54 -18.38 12.13
#